data_4a2c7f53913f44629e5365a2d6a2e7bd
#
_entry.id   4a2c7f53913f44629e5365a2d6a2e7bd
#
_cell.length_a   1.000
_cell.length_b   1.000
_cell.length_c   1.000
_cell.angle_alpha   90.00
_cell.angle_beta   90.00
_cell.angle_gamma   90.00
#
_symmetry.space_group_name_H-M   'P 1'
#
loop_
_entity.id
_entity.type
_entity.pdbx_description
1 polymer ?
#
loop_
_entity_poly.entity_id
_entity_poly.type
_entity_poly.pdbx_seq_one_letter_code
_entity_poly.pdbx_strand_id
1 'polypeptide(L)'
;MQSKEFNFSQVTLLVTHFNRPASLARLLSSFASLGCIFGEIIVSDDCSTAENLLLVKKLQPEFGFKLITTPTNAGLGNNINKGQRNATLPLTLYVQEDFVPLALFPQKLSASIGFMQDDPTLDIVRFYAYQRFPFLKTFAEGFSEMHFNPKDILSTYNKFYLYSDHPHLRRSDFLKKFGDYKEGVNVEKAEYSMMMSFLKRKGKGLFYEDFKGLFDQKNSSEEPSTFKRNWKRHPSNILIGVARHLYRHIKFNLNYYF
;
A
#
# COMPACT_ATOMS: atom_id res chain seq x y z
N MET A 1 -21.37 -14.18 -20.89
CA MET A 1 -21.78 -13.44 -19.69
C MET A 1 -21.13 -12.07 -19.78
N GLN A 2 -21.88 -10.98 -19.80
CA GLN A 2 -21.29 -9.64 -19.71
C GLN A 2 -20.59 -9.54 -18.33
N SER A 3 -19.30 -9.25 -18.32
CA SER A 3 -18.58 -8.96 -17.08
C SER A 3 -19.20 -7.70 -16.45
N LYS A 4 -19.54 -7.78 -15.17
CA LYS A 4 -20.05 -6.62 -14.43
C LYS A 4 -18.95 -5.55 -14.41
N GLU A 5 -19.24 -4.37 -14.93
CA GLU A 5 -18.32 -3.23 -14.88
C GLU A 5 -18.45 -2.48 -13.54
N PHE A 6 -17.31 -2.07 -13.00
CA PHE A 6 -17.20 -1.27 -11.79
C PHE A 6 -16.50 0.05 -12.14
N ASN A 7 -17.26 1.15 -12.15
CA ASN A 7 -16.74 2.46 -12.49
C ASN A 7 -16.27 3.21 -11.24
N PHE A 8 -14.97 3.48 -11.17
CA PHE A 8 -14.29 4.20 -10.09
C PHE A 8 -13.77 5.55 -10.57
N SER A 9 -14.63 6.35 -11.21
CA SER A 9 -14.29 7.63 -11.84
C SER A 9 -13.66 8.67 -10.90
N GLN A 10 -13.80 8.52 -9.58
CA GLN A 10 -13.21 9.38 -8.55
C GLN A 10 -11.92 8.84 -7.93
N VAL A 11 -11.39 7.73 -8.46
CA VAL A 11 -10.21 7.04 -7.94
C VAL A 11 -9.08 7.10 -8.95
N THR A 12 -7.92 7.60 -8.52
CA THR A 12 -6.65 7.42 -9.19
C THR A 12 -6.05 6.08 -8.76
N LEU A 13 -5.83 5.15 -9.68
CA LEU A 13 -4.97 3.97 -9.45
C LEU A 13 -3.52 4.43 -9.55
N LEU A 14 -2.81 4.46 -8.42
CA LEU A 14 -1.39 4.74 -8.34
C LEU A 14 -0.60 3.45 -8.20
N VAL A 15 0.20 3.12 -9.20
CA VAL A 15 1.10 1.95 -9.18
C VAL A 15 2.55 2.43 -9.11
N THR A 16 3.30 1.95 -8.10
CA THR A 16 4.77 2.10 -8.09
C THR A 16 5.40 0.94 -8.86
N HIS A 17 6.45 1.24 -9.63
CA HIS A 17 7.11 0.29 -10.51
C HIS A 17 8.63 0.46 -10.48
N PHE A 18 9.37 -0.65 -10.58
CA PHE A 18 10.80 -0.67 -10.82
C PHE A 18 11.25 -2.00 -11.42
N ASN A 19 11.69 -1.98 -12.70
CA ASN A 19 12.26 -3.11 -13.44
C ASN A 19 11.41 -4.40 -13.48
N ARG A 20 10.06 -4.29 -13.42
CA ARG A 20 9.13 -5.42 -13.34
C ARG A 20 7.93 -5.27 -14.30
N PRO A 21 8.19 -5.10 -15.63
CA PRO A 21 7.13 -4.82 -16.61
C PRO A 21 6.09 -5.93 -16.73
N ALA A 22 6.47 -7.22 -16.57
CA ALA A 22 5.52 -8.33 -16.61
C ALA A 22 4.61 -8.36 -15.38
N SER A 23 5.12 -7.98 -14.20
CA SER A 23 4.30 -7.83 -13.00
C SER A 23 3.30 -6.68 -13.15
N LEU A 24 3.73 -5.54 -13.70
CA LEU A 24 2.85 -4.42 -14.01
C LEU A 24 1.74 -4.82 -15.01
N ALA A 25 2.09 -5.49 -16.11
CA ALA A 25 1.13 -5.97 -17.09
C ALA A 25 0.10 -6.89 -16.45
N ARG A 26 0.54 -7.84 -15.62
CA ARG A 26 -0.34 -8.76 -14.87
C ARG A 26 -1.30 -8.01 -13.94
N LEU A 27 -0.81 -7.03 -13.17
CA LEU A 27 -1.65 -6.21 -12.30
C LEU A 27 -2.75 -5.48 -13.09
N LEU A 28 -2.37 -4.74 -14.14
CA LEU A 28 -3.30 -3.94 -14.96
C LEU A 28 -4.32 -4.84 -15.66
N SER A 29 -3.87 -5.95 -16.28
CA SER A 29 -4.77 -6.94 -16.90
C SER A 29 -5.74 -7.56 -15.89
N SER A 30 -5.29 -7.79 -14.65
CA SER A 30 -6.16 -8.34 -13.60
C SER A 30 -7.25 -7.34 -13.19
N PHE A 31 -6.96 -6.05 -13.06
CA PHE A 31 -7.99 -5.04 -12.84
C PHE A 31 -8.98 -4.96 -14.01
N ALA A 32 -8.48 -4.97 -15.25
CA ALA A 32 -9.33 -4.95 -16.45
C ALA A 32 -10.24 -6.19 -16.51
N SER A 33 -9.71 -7.38 -16.22
CA SER A 33 -10.48 -8.63 -16.22
C SER A 33 -11.57 -8.68 -15.15
N LEU A 34 -11.39 -7.97 -14.04
CA LEU A 34 -12.39 -7.79 -12.98
C LEU A 34 -13.40 -6.67 -13.30
N GLY A 35 -13.32 -6.03 -14.48
CA GLY A 35 -14.19 -4.95 -14.89
C GLY A 35 -13.95 -3.63 -14.15
N CYS A 36 -12.77 -3.40 -13.57
CA CYS A 36 -12.43 -2.17 -12.89
C CYS A 36 -12.08 -1.07 -13.90
N ILE A 37 -12.82 0.04 -13.89
CA ILE A 37 -12.56 1.24 -14.69
C ILE A 37 -12.21 2.38 -13.72
N PHE A 38 -10.96 2.83 -13.74
CA PHE A 38 -10.49 3.93 -12.90
C PHE A 38 -10.58 5.26 -13.66
N GLY A 39 -10.85 6.36 -12.96
CA GLY A 39 -10.89 7.69 -13.57
C GLY A 39 -9.52 8.18 -14.00
N GLU A 40 -8.45 7.70 -13.35
CA GLU A 40 -7.06 7.99 -13.68
C GLU A 40 -6.18 6.79 -13.31
N ILE A 41 -5.18 6.48 -14.13
CA ILE A 41 -4.14 5.49 -13.81
C ILE A 41 -2.78 6.16 -13.93
N ILE A 42 -1.98 6.08 -12.87
CA ILE A 42 -0.61 6.60 -12.81
C ILE A 42 0.34 5.43 -12.51
N VAL A 43 1.33 5.25 -13.39
CA VAL A 43 2.48 4.38 -13.13
C VAL A 43 3.68 5.27 -12.81
N SER A 44 4.14 5.18 -11.56
CA SER A 44 5.31 5.89 -11.06
C SER A 44 6.51 4.97 -11.11
N ASP A 45 7.45 5.22 -12.02
CA ASP A 45 8.64 4.41 -12.27
C ASP A 45 9.89 5.01 -11.59
N ASP A 46 10.67 4.18 -10.92
CA ASP A 46 11.87 4.58 -10.18
C ASP A 46 13.16 4.32 -10.97
N CYS A 47 13.24 4.86 -12.19
CA CYS A 47 14.40 4.71 -13.07
C CYS A 47 14.66 3.25 -13.48
N SER A 48 13.66 2.59 -14.04
CA SER A 48 13.85 1.28 -14.66
C SER A 48 14.88 1.35 -15.82
N THR A 49 15.51 0.22 -16.15
CA THR A 49 16.41 0.13 -17.30
C THR A 49 15.68 0.55 -18.58
N ALA A 50 16.43 1.04 -19.58
CA ALA A 50 15.85 1.48 -20.85
C ALA A 50 15.01 0.37 -21.52
N GLU A 51 15.45 -0.88 -21.43
CA GLU A 51 14.74 -2.05 -21.95
C GLU A 51 13.39 -2.25 -21.23
N ASN A 52 13.39 -2.29 -19.90
CA ASN A 52 12.18 -2.46 -19.11
C ASN A 52 11.22 -1.27 -19.28
N LEU A 53 11.74 -0.05 -19.33
CA LEU A 53 10.95 1.14 -19.58
C LEU A 53 10.28 1.12 -20.97
N LEU A 54 10.95 0.57 -21.98
CA LEU A 54 10.37 0.37 -23.30
C LEU A 54 9.19 -0.62 -23.25
N LEU A 55 9.32 -1.71 -22.48
CA LEU A 55 8.22 -2.66 -22.26
C LEU A 55 7.04 -2.00 -21.53
N VAL A 56 7.30 -1.21 -20.49
CA VAL A 56 6.25 -0.42 -19.80
C VAL A 56 5.53 0.52 -20.76
N LYS A 57 6.27 1.25 -21.61
CA LYS A 57 5.67 2.16 -22.61
C LYS A 57 4.76 1.43 -23.61
N LYS A 58 5.04 0.17 -23.95
CA LYS A 58 4.18 -0.63 -24.84
C LYS A 58 2.82 -0.96 -24.20
N LEU A 59 2.68 -0.93 -22.87
CA LEU A 59 1.42 -1.14 -22.18
C LEU A 59 0.53 0.12 -22.16
N GLN A 60 1.10 1.31 -22.36
CA GLN A 60 0.33 2.58 -22.26
C GLN A 60 -0.89 2.66 -23.21
N PRO A 61 -0.80 2.28 -24.50
CA PRO A 61 -1.95 2.32 -25.39
C PRO A 61 -3.10 1.40 -24.98
N GLU A 62 -2.78 0.27 -24.33
CA GLU A 62 -3.76 -0.72 -23.88
C GLU A 62 -4.49 -0.27 -22.60
N PHE A 63 -3.74 0.26 -21.62
CA PHE A 63 -4.30 0.56 -20.29
C PHE A 63 -4.51 2.04 -20.01
N GLY A 64 -4.06 2.94 -20.89
CA GLY A 64 -4.34 4.38 -20.80
C GLY A 64 -3.71 5.09 -19.60
N PHE A 65 -2.57 4.60 -19.07
CA PHE A 65 -1.95 5.21 -17.87
C PHE A 65 -0.98 6.35 -18.20
N LYS A 66 -0.85 7.28 -17.26
CA LYS A 66 0.23 8.28 -17.23
C LYS A 66 1.49 7.67 -16.65
N LEU A 67 2.58 7.65 -17.40
CA LEU A 67 3.89 7.20 -16.93
C LEU A 67 4.70 8.37 -16.41
N ILE A 68 5.22 8.26 -15.18
CA ILE A 68 6.09 9.25 -14.55
C ILE A 68 7.38 8.56 -14.14
N THR A 69 8.53 9.05 -14.63
CA THR A 69 9.84 8.46 -14.37
C THR A 69 10.75 9.42 -13.59
N THR A 70 11.87 8.90 -13.10
CA THR A 70 12.98 9.67 -12.52
C THR A 70 14.28 9.40 -13.29
N PRO A 71 15.23 10.34 -13.32
CA PRO A 71 16.52 10.13 -13.98
C PRO A 71 17.45 9.15 -13.25
N THR A 72 17.24 8.96 -11.95
CA THR A 72 18.00 8.06 -11.07
C THR A 72 17.06 7.33 -10.13
N ASN A 73 17.43 6.11 -9.70
CA ASN A 73 16.67 5.39 -8.68
C ASN A 73 16.77 6.16 -7.34
N ALA A 74 15.64 6.66 -6.88
CA ALA A 74 15.52 7.46 -5.65
C ALA A 74 14.79 6.71 -4.52
N GLY A 75 14.42 5.47 -4.75
CA GLY A 75 13.78 4.56 -3.79
C GLY A 75 12.27 4.72 -3.67
N LEU A 76 11.65 3.76 -2.98
CA LEU A 76 10.19 3.65 -2.88
C LEU A 76 9.52 4.92 -2.34
N GLY A 77 10.13 5.58 -1.35
CA GLY A 77 9.56 6.81 -0.78
C GLY A 77 9.39 7.92 -1.82
N ASN A 78 10.43 8.19 -2.62
CA ASN A 78 10.37 9.14 -3.72
C ASN A 78 9.34 8.70 -4.77
N ASN A 79 9.31 7.41 -5.10
CA ASN A 79 8.40 6.87 -6.11
C ASN A 79 6.94 7.05 -5.72
N ILE A 80 6.59 6.81 -4.44
CA ILE A 80 5.24 7.06 -3.92
C ILE A 80 4.93 8.57 -3.90
N ASN A 81 5.84 9.42 -3.37
CA ASN A 81 5.63 10.86 -3.28
C ASN A 81 5.37 11.48 -4.64
N LYS A 82 6.20 11.15 -5.62
CA LYS A 82 6.11 11.61 -7.01
C LYS A 82 4.76 11.20 -7.64
N GLY A 83 4.39 9.93 -7.51
CA GLY A 83 3.13 9.43 -8.03
C GLY A 83 1.93 10.09 -7.36
N GLN A 84 1.92 10.20 -6.02
CA GLN A 84 0.82 10.81 -5.27
C GLN A 84 0.62 12.30 -5.58
N ARG A 85 1.69 13.07 -5.77
CA ARG A 85 1.60 14.49 -6.16
C ARG A 85 1.00 14.71 -7.54
N ASN A 86 0.99 13.66 -8.37
CA ASN A 86 0.41 13.69 -9.71
C ASN A 86 -1.03 13.15 -9.77
N ALA A 87 -1.55 12.57 -8.68
CA ALA A 87 -2.94 12.15 -8.57
C ALA A 87 -3.86 13.37 -8.53
N THR A 88 -4.85 13.40 -9.43
CA THR A 88 -5.75 14.57 -9.59
C THR A 88 -7.15 14.33 -9.02
N LEU A 89 -7.53 13.07 -8.79
CA LEU A 89 -8.85 12.70 -8.27
C LEU A 89 -8.87 12.64 -6.74
N PRO A 90 -10.07 12.71 -6.10
CA PRO A 90 -10.20 12.80 -4.64
C PRO A 90 -9.60 11.64 -3.86
N LEU A 91 -9.63 10.44 -4.42
CA LEU A 91 -9.15 9.22 -3.80
C LEU A 91 -8.03 8.58 -4.62
N THR A 92 -7.07 7.96 -3.94
CA THR A 92 -5.98 7.21 -4.54
C THR A 92 -6.00 5.78 -4.03
N LEU A 93 -6.16 4.82 -4.93
CA LEU A 93 -5.86 3.42 -4.69
C LEU A 93 -4.36 3.21 -4.95
N TYR A 94 -3.59 2.97 -3.88
CA TYR A 94 -2.16 2.68 -3.98
C TYR A 94 -1.93 1.18 -4.04
N VAL A 95 -1.15 0.74 -5.03
CA VAL A 95 -0.77 -0.67 -5.22
C VAL A 95 0.67 -0.75 -5.73
N GLN A 96 1.45 -1.72 -5.27
CA GLN A 96 2.74 -2.08 -5.87
C GLN A 96 2.51 -3.08 -7.01
N GLU A 97 3.40 -3.10 -7.98
CA GLU A 97 3.24 -3.88 -9.22
C GLU A 97 3.18 -5.41 -9.03
N ASP A 98 3.61 -5.93 -7.86
CA ASP A 98 3.61 -7.37 -7.56
C ASP A 98 2.32 -7.89 -6.90
N PHE A 99 1.34 -7.03 -6.71
CA PHE A 99 0.02 -7.43 -6.22
C PHE A 99 -0.95 -7.74 -7.37
N VAL A 100 -1.86 -8.66 -7.12
CA VAL A 100 -2.92 -9.06 -8.06
C VAL A 100 -4.25 -8.99 -7.32
N PRO A 101 -5.22 -8.19 -7.78
CA PRO A 101 -6.55 -8.13 -7.19
C PRO A 101 -7.32 -9.44 -7.39
N LEU A 102 -8.12 -9.82 -6.40
CA LEU A 102 -8.96 -11.02 -6.40
C LEU A 102 -10.43 -10.66 -6.67
N ALA A 103 -11.26 -11.66 -6.95
CA ALA A 103 -12.63 -11.49 -7.43
C ALA A 103 -13.53 -10.59 -6.56
N LEU A 104 -13.36 -10.57 -5.24
CA LEU A 104 -14.14 -9.74 -4.33
C LEU A 104 -13.69 -8.28 -4.27
N PHE A 105 -12.49 -7.97 -4.77
CA PHE A 105 -11.90 -6.64 -4.64
C PHE A 105 -12.78 -5.50 -5.18
N PRO A 106 -13.38 -5.58 -6.39
CA PRO A 106 -14.15 -4.45 -6.93
C PRO A 106 -15.36 -4.07 -6.07
N GLN A 107 -16.05 -5.07 -5.49
CA GLN A 107 -17.18 -4.83 -4.58
C GLN A 107 -16.71 -4.16 -3.27
N LYS A 108 -15.57 -4.62 -2.72
CA LYS A 108 -15.01 -4.07 -1.48
C LYS A 108 -14.40 -2.68 -1.69
N LEU A 109 -13.86 -2.40 -2.88
CA LEU A 109 -13.47 -1.03 -3.25
C LEU A 109 -14.69 -0.11 -3.34
N SER A 110 -15.79 -0.54 -3.96
CA SER A 110 -17.03 0.24 -4.01
C SER A 110 -17.55 0.59 -2.61
N ALA A 111 -17.59 -0.39 -1.69
CA ALA A 111 -17.97 -0.16 -0.29
C ALA A 111 -17.04 0.84 0.40
N SER A 112 -15.72 0.68 0.20
CA SER A 112 -14.69 1.55 0.80
C SER A 112 -14.80 3.01 0.34
N ILE A 113 -15.14 3.23 -0.93
CA ILE A 113 -15.41 4.57 -1.47
C ILE A 113 -16.60 5.19 -0.74
N GLY A 114 -17.69 4.44 -0.55
CA GLY A 114 -18.85 4.89 0.22
C GLY A 114 -18.46 5.28 1.64
N PHE A 115 -17.70 4.44 2.35
CA PHE A 115 -17.23 4.75 3.72
C PHE A 115 -16.40 6.03 3.78
N MET A 116 -15.54 6.28 2.80
CA MET A 116 -14.74 7.51 2.75
C MET A 116 -15.56 8.74 2.35
N GLN A 117 -16.67 8.57 1.64
CA GLN A 117 -17.61 9.66 1.35
C GLN A 117 -18.44 10.02 2.59
N ASP A 118 -18.92 9.02 3.33
CA ASP A 118 -19.76 9.19 4.52
C ASP A 118 -18.97 9.73 5.72
N ASP A 119 -17.68 9.33 5.89
CA ASP A 119 -16.79 9.86 6.92
C ASP A 119 -15.59 10.62 6.33
N PRO A 120 -15.65 11.97 6.23
CA PRO A 120 -14.51 12.78 5.78
C PRO A 120 -13.26 12.68 6.64
N THR A 121 -13.35 12.13 7.85
CA THR A 121 -12.21 11.95 8.76
C THR A 121 -11.47 10.63 8.56
N LEU A 122 -12.05 9.69 7.80
CA LEU A 122 -11.42 8.43 7.45
C LEU A 122 -10.29 8.68 6.43
N ASP A 123 -9.07 8.29 6.76
CA ASP A 123 -7.87 8.59 5.98
C ASP A 123 -7.49 7.47 5.00
N ILE A 124 -7.61 6.20 5.47
CA ILE A 124 -7.24 5.02 4.68
C ILE A 124 -8.21 3.85 4.89
N VAL A 125 -8.29 2.99 3.86
CA VAL A 125 -8.91 1.66 3.94
C VAL A 125 -7.90 0.64 3.43
N ARG A 126 -7.46 -0.29 4.28
CA ARG A 126 -6.43 -1.28 3.96
C ARG A 126 -7.06 -2.57 3.45
N PHE A 127 -6.54 -3.07 2.33
CA PHE A 127 -7.03 -4.27 1.64
C PHE A 127 -6.13 -5.49 1.79
N TYR A 128 -4.90 -5.30 2.28
CA TYR A 128 -3.93 -6.37 2.45
C TYR A 128 -3.03 -6.13 3.65
N ALA A 129 -2.59 -7.22 4.27
CA ALA A 129 -1.53 -7.22 5.27
C ALA A 129 -0.83 -8.59 5.33
N TYR A 130 0.39 -8.65 5.85
CA TYR A 130 1.04 -9.92 6.16
C TYR A 130 0.50 -10.56 7.44
N GLN A 131 -0.03 -9.75 8.36
CA GLN A 131 -0.58 -10.18 9.65
C GLN A 131 -1.81 -9.38 9.99
N ARG A 132 -2.74 -10.00 10.73
CA ARG A 132 -3.94 -9.32 11.21
C ARG A 132 -3.55 -8.19 12.17
N PHE A 133 -4.20 -7.03 12.03
CA PHE A 133 -4.04 -5.93 12.98
C PHE A 133 -4.69 -6.32 14.34
N PRO A 134 -4.03 -6.04 15.50
CA PRO A 134 -4.45 -6.63 16.78
C PRO A 134 -5.72 -6.03 17.38
N PHE A 135 -6.00 -4.74 17.17
CA PHE A 135 -7.10 -4.03 17.82
C PHE A 135 -8.12 -3.55 16.80
N LEU A 136 -9.08 -4.41 16.51
CA LEU A 136 -10.13 -4.20 15.54
C LEU A 136 -11.48 -4.10 16.24
N LYS A 137 -12.30 -3.14 15.81
CA LYS A 137 -13.71 -3.03 16.17
C LYS A 137 -14.52 -3.20 14.90
N THR A 138 -15.40 -4.20 14.85
CA THR A 138 -16.24 -4.47 13.69
C THR A 138 -16.96 -3.21 13.23
N PHE A 139 -16.91 -2.95 11.91
CA PHE A 139 -17.54 -1.81 11.28
C PHE A 139 -18.65 -2.25 10.31
N ALA A 140 -18.34 -2.54 9.07
CA ALA A 140 -19.31 -2.95 8.06
C ALA A 140 -18.63 -3.75 6.93
N GLU A 141 -19.37 -4.54 6.20
CA GLU A 141 -18.96 -5.20 4.95
C GLU A 141 -17.67 -6.04 5.07
N GLY A 142 -17.35 -6.58 6.26
CA GLY A 142 -16.10 -7.30 6.52
C GLY A 142 -14.90 -6.40 6.82
N PHE A 143 -15.15 -5.09 7.01
CA PHE A 143 -14.16 -4.14 7.49
C PHE A 143 -14.33 -3.88 8.98
N SER A 144 -13.21 -3.55 9.62
CA SER A 144 -13.14 -3.16 11.03
C SER A 144 -12.31 -1.89 11.19
N GLU A 145 -12.67 -1.04 12.16
CA GLU A 145 -11.88 0.11 12.56
C GLU A 145 -10.60 -0.37 13.25
N MET A 146 -9.47 0.24 12.88
CA MET A 146 -8.19 0.00 13.55
C MET A 146 -8.03 0.97 14.72
N HIS A 147 -7.86 0.44 15.92
CA HIS A 147 -7.65 1.26 17.12
C HIS A 147 -6.21 1.21 17.59
N PHE A 148 -5.64 2.39 17.88
CA PHE A 148 -4.32 2.52 18.46
C PHE A 148 -4.40 3.08 19.88
N ASN A 149 -3.92 2.32 20.86
CA ASN A 149 -3.76 2.78 22.23
C ASN A 149 -2.28 2.79 22.61
N PRO A 150 -1.63 3.96 22.70
CA PRO A 150 -0.22 4.04 23.05
C PRO A 150 0.04 3.58 24.50
N LYS A 151 -0.94 3.73 25.41
CA LYS A 151 -0.83 3.35 26.84
C LYS A 151 -0.83 1.84 27.07
N ASP A 152 -1.25 1.06 26.09
CA ASP A 152 -1.21 -0.40 26.18
C ASP A 152 0.21 -0.92 25.90
N ILE A 153 1.07 -0.83 26.90
CA ILE A 153 2.47 -1.24 26.84
C ILE A 153 2.66 -2.76 26.88
N LEU A 154 1.65 -3.51 27.33
CA LEU A 154 1.72 -4.98 27.40
C LEU A 154 1.30 -5.67 26.11
N SER A 155 0.73 -4.92 25.14
CA SER A 155 0.33 -5.47 23.86
C SER A 155 1.51 -5.64 22.89
N THR A 156 1.27 -6.37 21.82
CA THR A 156 2.25 -6.54 20.74
C THR A 156 2.63 -5.22 20.07
N TYR A 157 3.89 -5.08 19.62
CA TYR A 157 4.33 -3.93 18.81
C TYR A 157 3.58 -3.81 17.47
N ASN A 158 2.85 -4.86 17.04
CA ASN A 158 2.03 -4.84 15.83
C ASN A 158 0.93 -3.75 15.88
N LYS A 159 0.56 -3.25 17.06
CA LYS A 159 -0.35 -2.11 17.22
C LYS A 159 0.10 -0.84 16.50
N PHE A 160 1.41 -0.68 16.26
CA PHE A 160 1.93 0.49 15.56
C PHE A 160 1.69 0.44 14.05
N TYR A 161 1.44 -0.75 13.46
CA TYR A 161 1.21 -0.92 12.03
C TYR A 161 -0.22 -0.54 11.59
N LEU A 162 -0.71 0.59 12.09
CA LEU A 162 -1.97 1.18 11.62
C LEU A 162 -1.88 1.55 10.14
N TYR A 163 -0.73 1.98 9.70
CA TYR A 163 -0.36 2.24 8.32
C TYR A 163 0.66 1.21 7.80
N SER A 164 0.55 0.83 6.55
CA SER A 164 1.60 0.16 5.75
C SER A 164 1.41 0.51 4.27
N ASP A 165 2.46 0.39 3.47
CA ASP A 165 2.45 0.62 2.01
C ASP A 165 1.98 -0.59 1.19
N HIS A 166 1.25 -1.52 1.79
CA HIS A 166 0.46 -2.52 1.09
C HIS A 166 -0.77 -1.90 0.41
N PRO A 167 -1.48 -2.64 -0.50
CA PRO A 167 -2.66 -2.12 -1.18
C PRO A 167 -3.68 -1.48 -0.24
N HIS A 168 -3.97 -0.20 -0.48
CA HIS A 168 -4.94 0.57 0.30
C HIS A 168 -5.56 1.72 -0.50
N LEU A 169 -6.79 2.07 -0.18
CA LEU A 169 -7.44 3.30 -0.62
C LEU A 169 -7.12 4.41 0.38
N ARG A 170 -6.78 5.61 -0.10
CA ARG A 170 -6.51 6.78 0.73
C ARG A 170 -7.03 8.06 0.08
N ARG A 171 -7.12 9.14 0.84
CA ARG A 171 -7.39 10.47 0.29
C ARG A 171 -6.18 10.95 -0.51
N SER A 172 -6.40 11.63 -1.62
CA SER A 172 -5.30 12.09 -2.46
C SER A 172 -4.47 13.21 -1.83
N ASP A 173 -5.01 13.92 -0.85
CA ASP A 173 -4.27 14.89 -0.02
C ASP A 173 -3.52 14.27 1.17
N PHE A 174 -3.38 12.95 1.21
CA PHE A 174 -2.72 12.18 2.26
C PHE A 174 -1.36 12.76 2.66
N LEU A 175 -0.53 13.14 1.69
CA LEU A 175 0.78 13.73 1.97
C LEU A 175 0.70 15.11 2.63
N LYS A 176 -0.36 15.89 2.38
CA LYS A 176 -0.57 17.17 3.08
C LYS A 176 -0.83 16.96 4.57
N LYS A 177 -1.60 15.91 4.91
CA LYS A 177 -1.94 15.60 6.29
C LYS A 177 -0.80 14.89 7.03
N PHE A 178 -0.13 13.93 6.39
CA PHE A 178 0.83 13.06 7.07
C PHE A 178 2.30 13.37 6.72
N GLY A 179 2.55 14.26 5.77
CA GLY A 179 3.87 14.58 5.25
C GLY A 179 4.32 13.58 4.19
N ASP A 180 5.45 13.88 3.56
CA ASP A 180 6.05 13.03 2.55
C ASP A 180 6.68 11.77 3.15
N TYR A 181 6.73 10.71 2.35
CA TYR A 181 7.60 9.57 2.67
C TYR A 181 9.06 10.03 2.67
N LYS A 182 9.84 9.47 3.61
CA LYS A 182 11.27 9.78 3.69
C LYS A 182 11.99 9.21 2.47
N GLU A 183 12.64 10.10 1.72
CA GLU A 183 13.39 9.75 0.52
C GLU A 183 14.86 9.43 0.83
N GLY A 184 15.56 8.75 -0.10
CA GLY A 184 16.97 8.42 0.06
C GLY A 184 17.27 7.41 1.17
N VAL A 185 16.26 6.69 1.64
CA VAL A 185 16.38 5.65 2.68
C VAL A 185 15.85 4.32 2.15
N ASN A 186 16.18 3.22 2.84
CA ASN A 186 15.61 1.93 2.48
C ASN A 186 14.10 1.88 2.74
N VAL A 187 13.41 0.94 2.07
CA VAL A 187 11.95 0.75 2.11
C VAL A 187 11.43 0.65 3.55
N GLU A 188 12.09 -0.15 4.42
CA GLU A 188 11.69 -0.31 5.82
C GLU A 188 11.68 1.02 6.60
N LYS A 189 12.66 1.91 6.34
CA LYS A 189 12.74 3.22 7.00
C LYS A 189 11.71 4.20 6.44
N ALA A 190 11.44 4.16 5.14
CA ALA A 190 10.42 5.01 4.52
C ALA A 190 9.03 4.66 5.07
N GLU A 191 8.65 3.37 5.03
CA GLU A 191 7.39 2.88 5.59
C GLU A 191 7.26 3.19 7.09
N TYR A 192 8.30 2.89 7.87
CA TYR A 192 8.32 3.16 9.30
C TYR A 192 8.10 4.65 9.62
N SER A 193 8.75 5.55 8.88
CA SER A 193 8.60 6.99 9.06
C SER A 193 7.16 7.44 8.79
N MET A 194 6.55 6.95 7.71
CA MET A 194 5.15 7.26 7.39
C MET A 194 4.19 6.67 8.42
N MET A 195 4.41 5.42 8.85
CA MET A 195 3.63 4.78 9.91
C MET A 195 3.63 5.61 11.19
N MET A 196 4.80 6.12 11.62
CA MET A 196 4.90 6.99 12.81
C MET A 196 4.23 8.35 12.60
N SER A 197 4.35 8.93 11.41
CA SER A 197 3.65 10.18 11.09
C SER A 197 2.13 9.99 11.12
N PHE A 198 1.63 8.89 10.53
CA PHE A 198 0.22 8.54 10.55
C PHE A 198 -0.32 8.41 11.99
N LEU A 199 0.41 7.71 12.86
CA LEU A 199 0.05 7.54 14.27
C LEU A 199 0.08 8.86 15.05
N LYS A 200 1.17 9.64 14.95
CA LYS A 200 1.34 10.92 15.68
C LYS A 200 0.28 11.94 15.27
N ARG A 201 -0.16 11.91 14.00
CA ARG A 201 -1.20 12.78 13.47
C ARG A 201 -2.62 12.19 13.58
N LYS A 202 -2.79 11.12 14.38
CA LYS A 202 -4.07 10.48 14.69
C LYS A 202 -4.85 10.04 13.45
N GLY A 203 -4.14 9.43 12.49
CA GLY A 203 -4.76 8.90 11.27
C GLY A 203 -5.79 7.82 11.61
N LYS A 204 -6.91 7.84 10.88
CA LYS A 204 -8.00 6.87 11.01
C LYS A 204 -7.99 5.90 9.83
N GLY A 205 -8.21 4.63 10.11
CA GLY A 205 -8.20 3.61 9.07
C GLY A 205 -9.14 2.45 9.34
N LEU A 206 -9.68 1.91 8.24
CA LEU A 206 -10.36 0.62 8.21
C LEU A 206 -9.42 -0.46 7.71
N PHE A 207 -9.69 -1.69 8.15
CA PHE A 207 -8.93 -2.88 7.82
C PHE A 207 -9.89 -3.98 7.35
N TYR A 208 -9.63 -4.56 6.18
CA TYR A 208 -10.39 -5.71 5.73
C TYR A 208 -9.95 -6.95 6.52
N GLU A 209 -10.89 -7.61 7.20
CA GLU A 209 -10.56 -8.67 8.17
C GLU A 209 -9.98 -9.93 7.53
N ASP A 210 -10.45 -10.30 6.32
CA ASP A 210 -9.79 -11.29 5.49
C ASP A 210 -8.64 -10.64 4.71
N PHE A 211 -7.59 -10.27 5.42
CA PHE A 211 -6.47 -9.42 4.97
C PHE A 211 -5.62 -10.01 3.83
N LYS A 212 -5.97 -11.19 3.31
CA LYS A 212 -5.40 -11.81 2.11
C LYS A 212 -6.45 -12.13 1.05
N GLY A 213 -7.73 -11.90 1.35
CA GLY A 213 -8.86 -12.27 0.49
C GLY A 213 -9.11 -11.29 -0.67
N LEU A 214 -8.44 -10.12 -0.70
CA LEU A 214 -8.65 -9.12 -1.75
C LEU A 214 -7.46 -8.96 -2.71
N PHE A 215 -6.27 -9.32 -2.28
CA PHE A 215 -5.04 -9.27 -3.08
C PHE A 215 -4.18 -10.50 -2.82
N ASP A 216 -3.48 -10.93 -3.86
CA ASP A 216 -2.40 -11.91 -3.80
C ASP A 216 -1.08 -11.24 -4.19
N GLN A 217 0.02 -11.53 -3.49
CA GLN A 217 1.34 -11.00 -3.84
C GLN A 217 2.11 -12.04 -4.63
N LYS A 218 2.43 -11.74 -5.90
CA LYS A 218 3.10 -12.64 -6.83
C LYS A 218 4.47 -12.13 -7.23
N ASN A 219 5.50 -12.85 -6.80
CA ASN A 219 6.87 -12.67 -7.26
C ASN A 219 7.24 -13.85 -8.16
N SER A 220 7.78 -13.60 -9.35
CA SER A 220 8.31 -14.62 -10.24
C SER A 220 9.83 -14.77 -10.07
N SER A 221 10.39 -15.86 -10.57
CA SER A 221 11.86 -16.06 -10.62
C SER A 221 12.54 -15.07 -11.58
N GLU A 222 11.83 -14.63 -12.62
CA GLU A 222 12.32 -13.67 -13.62
C GLU A 222 12.26 -12.23 -13.10
N GLU A 223 11.25 -11.92 -12.28
CA GLU A 223 11.07 -10.63 -11.61
C GLU A 223 11.02 -10.84 -10.08
N PRO A 224 12.15 -11.14 -9.43
CA PRO A 224 12.19 -11.38 -8.00
C PRO A 224 11.89 -10.09 -7.23
N SER A 225 11.42 -10.23 -5.99
CA SER A 225 11.26 -9.08 -5.11
C SER A 225 12.56 -8.27 -5.01
N THR A 226 12.48 -6.96 -5.18
CA THR A 226 13.61 -6.04 -4.95
C THR A 226 14.06 -6.06 -3.49
N PHE A 227 13.22 -6.56 -2.60
CA PHE A 227 13.52 -6.73 -1.18
C PHE A 227 14.21 -8.07 -0.93
N LYS A 228 15.53 -8.07 -0.79
CA LYS A 228 16.31 -9.26 -0.37
C LYS A 228 15.97 -9.58 1.09
N ARG A 229 15.14 -10.61 1.31
CA ARG A 229 14.91 -11.15 2.65
C ARG A 229 16.22 -11.70 3.18
N ASN A 230 16.78 -11.06 4.20
CA ASN A 230 17.98 -11.56 4.86
C ASN A 230 17.60 -12.84 5.63
N TRP A 231 18.00 -14.01 5.13
CA TRP A 231 17.77 -15.33 5.78
C TRP A 231 18.25 -15.36 7.25
N LYS A 232 19.30 -14.63 7.59
CA LYS A 232 19.79 -14.49 8.98
C LYS A 232 18.76 -13.88 9.96
N ARG A 233 17.59 -13.45 9.49
CA ARG A 233 16.52 -12.90 10.32
C ARG A 233 15.49 -13.93 10.83
N HIS A 234 15.62 -15.23 10.48
CA HIS A 234 14.84 -16.28 11.13
C HIS A 234 15.62 -16.80 12.34
N PRO A 235 15.38 -16.33 13.54
CA PRO A 235 16.01 -16.92 14.72
C PRO A 235 15.31 -18.24 15.01
N SER A 236 16.03 -19.33 14.88
CA SER A 236 15.67 -20.62 15.49
C SER A 236 15.66 -20.56 17.03
N ASN A 237 16.09 -19.44 17.61
CA ASN A 237 16.21 -19.26 19.05
C ASN A 237 15.10 -18.32 19.56
N ILE A 238 14.23 -18.86 20.42
CA ILE A 238 13.10 -18.16 21.04
C ILE A 238 13.58 -16.91 21.81
N LEU A 239 14.72 -16.97 22.50
CA LEU A 239 15.28 -15.86 23.27
C LEU A 239 15.61 -14.66 22.40
N ILE A 240 16.17 -14.88 21.20
CA ILE A 240 16.44 -13.82 20.22
C ILE A 240 15.13 -13.22 19.71
N GLY A 241 14.08 -14.04 19.52
CA GLY A 241 12.75 -13.60 19.16
C GLY A 241 12.14 -12.65 20.21
N VAL A 242 12.19 -13.04 21.48
CA VAL A 242 11.70 -12.24 22.61
C VAL A 242 12.48 -10.92 22.74
N ALA A 243 13.81 -10.98 22.71
CA ALA A 243 14.65 -9.78 22.80
C ALA A 243 14.37 -8.78 21.66
N ARG A 244 14.17 -9.27 20.43
CA ARG A 244 13.80 -8.45 19.27
C ARG A 244 12.42 -7.84 19.44
N HIS A 245 11.45 -8.61 19.95
CA HIS A 245 10.09 -8.12 20.23
C HIS A 245 10.14 -6.98 21.24
N LEU A 246 10.84 -7.18 22.38
CA LEU A 246 11.00 -6.19 23.42
C LEU A 246 11.71 -4.92 22.91
N TYR A 247 12.82 -5.08 22.16
CA TYR A 247 13.53 -3.97 21.54
C TYR A 247 12.62 -3.14 20.62
N ARG A 248 11.86 -3.79 19.73
CA ARG A 248 10.93 -3.10 18.82
C ARG A 248 9.85 -2.37 19.60
N HIS A 249 9.30 -3.02 20.63
CA HIS A 249 8.26 -2.43 21.45
C HIS A 249 8.75 -1.16 22.15
N ILE A 250 9.92 -1.21 22.81
CA ILE A 250 10.54 -0.06 23.46
C ILE A 250 10.84 1.05 22.42
N LYS A 251 11.52 0.71 21.34
CA LYS A 251 11.89 1.66 20.29
C LYS A 251 10.67 2.37 19.69
N PHE A 252 9.59 1.63 19.41
CA PHE A 252 8.40 2.21 18.79
C PHE A 252 7.66 3.14 19.76
N ASN A 253 7.55 2.75 21.04
CA ASN A 253 6.98 3.64 22.05
C ASN A 253 7.81 4.91 22.24
N LEU A 254 9.13 4.81 22.35
CA LEU A 254 10.01 5.99 22.43
C LEU A 254 9.82 6.90 21.21
N ASN A 255 9.85 6.36 20.00
CA ASN A 255 9.68 7.15 18.79
C ASN A 255 8.26 7.72 18.63
N TYR A 256 7.25 7.16 19.29
CA TYR A 256 5.91 7.72 19.29
C TYR A 256 5.81 8.93 20.22
N TYR A 257 6.44 8.89 21.38
CA TYR A 257 6.34 9.96 22.39
C TYR A 257 7.37 11.09 22.18
N PHE A 258 8.50 10.77 21.60
CA PHE A 258 9.60 11.70 21.30
C PHE A 258 9.90 11.77 19.80
#